data_b0436fd07479fb88e746294b21cd014a
#
_entry.id   b0436fd07479fb88e746294b21cd014a
#
_cell.length_a   1.000
_cell.length_b   1.000
_cell.length_c   1.000
_cell.angle_alpha   90.00
_cell.angle_beta   90.00
_cell.angle_gamma   90.00
#
_symmetry.space_group_name_H-M   'P 1'
#
loop_
_entity.id
_entity.type
_entity.pdbx_description
1 polymer ?
#
loop_
_entity_poly.entity_id
_entity_poly.type
_entity_poly.pdbx_seq_one_letter_code
_entity_poly.pdbx_strand_id
1 'polypeptide(L)'
;MGHEMILNMHDVLVRKMQKADLPRILQLLSDDELGRSRETLQKTTHDGYMRAFTAISGDLNQYLAVFERNDKIIGCLQISFIPGLSRRGALRGQIESVRVAANFRGNGYGTLMMAWAIEKCREQGCSLVQLTSDKTRKDAQRFYQGLGFVPSHEGFKLHFKLEPPLF
;
A
#
# COMPACT_ATOMS: atom_id res chain seq x y z
N MET A 1 -6.94 5.92 -20.03
CA MET A 1 -7.85 6.68 -19.14
C MET A 1 -7.95 5.88 -17.86
N GLY A 2 -7.40 6.39 -16.76
CA GLY A 2 -7.47 5.72 -15.45
C GLY A 2 -8.93 5.73 -14.97
N HIS A 3 -9.44 4.56 -14.59
CA HIS A 3 -10.75 4.48 -13.96
C HIS A 3 -10.65 5.10 -12.55
N GLU A 4 -11.19 6.30 -12.42
CA GLU A 4 -11.47 6.91 -11.13
C GLU A 4 -12.77 6.31 -10.60
N MET A 5 -12.78 5.89 -9.34
CA MET A 5 -13.97 5.35 -8.67
C MET A 5 -14.29 6.20 -7.44
N ILE A 6 -15.53 6.68 -7.33
CA ILE A 6 -16.01 7.35 -6.13
C ILE A 6 -16.53 6.28 -5.17
N LEU A 7 -15.99 6.24 -3.96
CA LEU A 7 -16.45 5.39 -2.89
C LEU A 7 -17.49 6.11 -2.03
N ASN A 8 -18.61 5.46 -1.78
CA ASN A 8 -19.80 6.06 -1.14
C ASN A 8 -19.64 6.51 0.33
N MET A 9 -18.45 6.50 0.88
CA MET A 9 -18.20 7.00 2.22
C MET A 9 -17.41 8.32 2.13
N HIS A 10 -18.13 9.45 2.26
CA HIS A 10 -17.55 10.80 2.31
C HIS A 10 -16.86 11.27 1.01
N ASP A 11 -17.38 10.93 -0.16
CA ASP A 11 -16.86 11.39 -1.46
C ASP A 11 -15.35 11.13 -1.64
N VAL A 12 -14.91 9.93 -1.32
CA VAL A 12 -13.52 9.53 -1.52
C VAL A 12 -13.32 9.04 -2.95
N LEU A 13 -12.46 9.72 -3.67
CA LEU A 13 -12.01 9.32 -5.01
C LEU A 13 -10.80 8.40 -4.89
N VAL A 14 -10.81 7.27 -5.62
CA VAL A 14 -9.67 6.37 -5.71
C VAL A 14 -9.14 6.35 -7.14
N ARG A 15 -7.83 6.53 -7.27
CA ARG A 15 -7.13 6.47 -8.56
C ARG A 15 -5.73 5.89 -8.42
N LYS A 16 -5.13 5.52 -9.56
CA LYS A 16 -3.68 5.21 -9.60
C LYS A 16 -2.87 6.45 -9.21
N MET A 17 -1.79 6.21 -8.47
CA MET A 17 -0.79 7.22 -8.16
C MET A 17 -0.16 7.78 -9.45
N GLN A 18 0.03 9.09 -9.49
CA GLN A 18 0.76 9.81 -10.52
C GLN A 18 2.11 10.29 -9.97
N LYS A 19 3.04 10.63 -10.86
CA LYS A 19 4.37 11.13 -10.46
C LYS A 19 4.29 12.36 -9.53
N ALA A 20 3.33 13.24 -9.78
CA ALA A 20 3.11 14.45 -8.99
C ALA A 20 2.72 14.16 -7.53
N ASP A 21 2.17 12.98 -7.23
CA ASP A 21 1.74 12.59 -5.88
C ASP A 21 2.92 12.16 -4.99
N LEU A 22 4.08 11.84 -5.60
CA LEU A 22 5.21 11.25 -4.89
C LEU A 22 5.61 12.00 -3.61
N PRO A 23 5.73 13.34 -3.60
CA PRO A 23 6.08 14.06 -2.37
C PRO A 23 5.05 13.82 -1.25
N ARG A 24 3.76 13.79 -1.59
CA ARG A 24 2.70 13.57 -0.61
C ARG A 24 2.69 12.13 -0.09
N ILE A 25 2.95 11.17 -0.95
CA ILE A 25 3.02 9.74 -0.56
C ILE A 25 4.21 9.52 0.39
N LEU A 26 5.37 10.09 0.10
CA LEU A 26 6.54 10.00 1.00
C LEU A 26 6.25 10.59 2.38
N GLN A 27 5.51 11.71 2.45
CA GLN A 27 5.05 12.24 3.73
C GLN A 27 4.16 11.24 4.48
N LEU A 28 3.20 10.59 3.79
CA LEU A 28 2.33 9.58 4.41
C LEU A 28 3.12 8.36 4.90
N LEU A 29 4.12 7.92 4.14
CA LEU A 29 4.97 6.78 4.52
C LEU A 29 5.82 7.09 5.76
N SER A 30 6.26 8.33 5.94
CA SER A 30 7.06 8.78 7.09
C SER A 30 6.23 9.23 8.31
N ASP A 31 4.88 9.20 8.23
CA ASP A 31 3.98 9.77 9.24
C ASP A 31 3.78 8.87 10.48
N ASP A 32 4.44 7.72 10.60
CA ASP A 32 4.46 6.91 11.81
C ASP A 32 5.90 6.70 12.32
N GLU A 33 6.03 6.23 13.56
CA GLU A 33 7.35 6.05 14.22
C GLU A 33 8.26 5.10 13.43
N LEU A 34 7.72 4.00 12.90
CA LEU A 34 8.46 3.06 12.06
C LEU A 34 8.79 3.64 10.68
N GLY A 35 7.89 4.44 10.12
CA GLY A 35 8.11 5.14 8.85
C GLY A 35 9.23 6.17 8.98
N ARG A 36 9.22 6.99 10.03
CA ARG A 36 10.29 7.99 10.27
C ARG A 36 11.68 7.40 10.34
N SER A 37 11.84 6.18 10.82
CA SER A 37 13.14 5.51 10.88
C SER A 37 13.58 4.88 9.55
N ARG A 38 12.66 4.67 8.61
CA ARG A 38 12.89 3.96 7.34
C ARG A 38 12.94 4.89 6.14
N GLU A 39 12.15 5.96 6.19
CA GLU A 39 11.99 6.88 5.08
C GLU A 39 12.87 8.11 5.29
N THR A 40 13.46 8.59 4.21
CA THR A 40 14.23 9.83 4.22
C THR A 40 13.79 10.72 3.06
N LEU A 41 13.60 12.00 3.36
CA LEU A 41 13.19 13.01 2.39
C LEU A 41 14.40 13.74 1.77
N GLN A 42 15.63 13.25 1.99
CA GLN A 42 16.83 13.86 1.44
C GLN A 42 16.89 13.70 -0.09
N LYS A 43 17.46 14.70 -0.78
CA LYS A 43 17.58 14.72 -2.26
C LYS A 43 18.25 13.47 -2.84
N THR A 44 19.26 12.92 -2.16
CA THR A 44 20.00 11.72 -2.59
C THR A 44 19.16 10.46 -2.66
N THR A 45 18.05 10.39 -1.94
CA THR A 45 17.11 9.26 -1.94
C THR A 45 15.96 9.45 -2.93
N HIS A 46 15.78 10.65 -3.46
CA HIS A 46 14.72 10.95 -4.44
C HIS A 46 14.80 10.05 -5.68
N ASP A 47 16.00 9.77 -6.18
CA ASP A 47 16.21 8.89 -7.33
C ASP A 47 15.79 7.45 -7.06
N GLY A 48 15.97 6.95 -5.83
CA GLY A 48 15.49 5.64 -5.40
C GLY A 48 13.96 5.54 -5.47
N TYR A 49 13.26 6.52 -4.95
CA TYR A 49 11.80 6.57 -5.00
C TYR A 49 11.27 6.74 -6.43
N MET A 50 11.95 7.52 -7.25
CA MET A 50 11.60 7.66 -8.66
C MET A 50 11.78 6.37 -9.45
N ARG A 51 12.89 5.64 -9.23
CA ARG A 51 13.07 4.31 -9.84
C ARG A 51 11.98 3.34 -9.40
N ALA A 52 11.66 3.30 -8.10
CA ALA A 52 10.59 2.46 -7.57
C ALA A 52 9.22 2.82 -8.18
N PHE A 53 8.88 4.12 -8.23
CA PHE A 53 7.64 4.58 -8.87
C PHE A 53 7.57 4.17 -10.34
N THR A 54 8.65 4.33 -11.09
CA THR A 54 8.70 3.95 -12.52
C THR A 54 8.50 2.45 -12.69
N ALA A 55 9.17 1.63 -11.88
CA ALA A 55 9.02 0.17 -11.92
C ALA A 55 7.58 -0.26 -11.58
N ILE A 56 6.99 0.29 -10.50
CA ILE A 56 5.61 -0.02 -10.10
C ILE A 56 4.61 0.43 -11.17
N SER A 57 4.80 1.62 -11.74
CA SER A 57 3.88 2.17 -12.75
C SER A 57 3.92 1.41 -14.08
N GLY A 58 5.06 0.83 -14.42
CA GLY A 58 5.26 0.03 -15.64
C GLY A 58 4.85 -1.44 -15.50
N ASP A 59 4.57 -1.93 -14.30
CA ASP A 59 4.20 -3.33 -14.05
C ASP A 59 2.68 -3.48 -13.95
N LEU A 60 2.09 -4.30 -14.81
CA LEU A 60 0.66 -4.60 -14.82
C LEU A 60 0.20 -5.35 -13.55
N ASN A 61 1.12 -6.02 -12.86
CA ASN A 61 0.86 -6.71 -11.61
C ASN A 61 0.97 -5.79 -10.38
N GLN A 62 1.16 -4.49 -10.58
CA GLN A 62 1.27 -3.52 -9.49
C GLN A 62 0.17 -2.46 -9.59
N TYR A 63 -0.41 -2.14 -8.46
CA TYR A 63 -1.36 -1.06 -8.33
C TYR A 63 -1.05 -0.21 -7.10
N LEU A 64 -0.50 0.97 -7.32
CA LEU A 64 -0.29 1.96 -6.25
C LEU A 64 -1.48 2.93 -6.27
N ALA A 65 -2.34 2.81 -5.26
CA ALA A 65 -3.58 3.58 -5.14
C ALA A 65 -3.38 4.81 -4.25
N VAL A 66 -3.99 5.91 -4.64
CA VAL A 66 -4.20 7.09 -3.80
C VAL A 66 -5.69 7.28 -3.56
N PHE A 67 -6.02 7.73 -2.36
CA PHE A 67 -7.37 8.03 -1.92
C PHE A 67 -7.45 9.53 -1.65
N GLU A 68 -8.36 10.20 -2.33
CA GLU A 68 -8.51 11.65 -2.27
C GLU A 68 -9.88 12.03 -1.70
N ARG A 69 -9.89 13.12 -0.95
CA ARG A 69 -11.10 13.78 -0.48
C ARG A 69 -10.89 15.28 -0.53
N ASN A 70 -11.82 16.01 -1.20
CA ASN A 70 -11.72 17.45 -1.39
C ASN A 70 -10.34 17.86 -1.94
N ASP A 71 -9.91 17.24 -3.03
CA ASP A 71 -8.64 17.46 -3.75
C ASP A 71 -7.38 17.25 -2.88
N LYS A 72 -7.51 16.51 -1.76
CA LYS A 72 -6.40 16.18 -0.87
C LYS A 72 -6.20 14.68 -0.77
N ILE A 73 -4.98 14.21 -0.98
CA ILE A 73 -4.63 12.81 -0.72
C ILE A 73 -4.67 12.57 0.78
N ILE A 74 -5.61 11.71 1.20
CA ILE A 74 -5.87 11.33 2.59
C ILE A 74 -5.28 9.95 2.94
N GLY A 75 -4.91 9.15 1.92
CA GLY A 75 -4.34 7.84 2.13
C GLY A 75 -3.76 7.24 0.86
N CYS A 76 -3.00 6.17 1.04
CA CYS A 76 -2.47 5.35 -0.04
C CYS A 76 -2.35 3.89 0.37
N LEU A 77 -2.26 3.00 -0.60
CA LEU A 77 -1.83 1.61 -0.45
C LEU A 77 -1.27 1.09 -1.78
N GLN A 78 -0.50 0.00 -1.69
CA GLN A 78 -0.01 -0.72 -2.85
C GLN A 78 -0.58 -2.13 -2.85
N ILE A 79 -0.96 -2.63 -4.03
CA ILE A 79 -1.35 -4.02 -4.27
C ILE A 79 -0.37 -4.61 -5.27
N SER A 80 0.20 -5.78 -4.93
CA SER A 80 0.96 -6.62 -5.86
C SER A 80 0.14 -7.86 -6.16
N PHE A 81 -0.13 -8.11 -7.44
CA PHE A 81 -0.78 -9.32 -7.92
C PHE A 81 0.30 -10.36 -8.21
N ILE A 82 0.36 -11.41 -7.40
CA ILE A 82 1.45 -12.39 -7.43
C ILE A 82 0.94 -13.71 -8.01
N PRO A 83 1.23 -14.02 -9.29
CA PRO A 83 0.91 -15.33 -9.86
C PRO A 83 1.77 -16.41 -9.21
N GLY A 84 1.21 -17.59 -9.01
CA GLY A 84 1.92 -18.73 -8.43
C GLY A 84 1.52 -20.04 -9.06
N LEU A 85 2.46 -20.97 -9.21
CA LEU A 85 2.15 -22.33 -9.71
C LEU A 85 1.43 -23.17 -8.65
N SER A 86 1.69 -22.92 -7.37
CA SER A 86 1.02 -23.62 -6.28
C SER A 86 -0.48 -23.28 -6.23
N ARG A 87 -1.26 -24.12 -5.51
CA ARG A 87 -2.72 -23.92 -5.37
C ARG A 87 -3.44 -23.83 -6.73
N ARG A 88 -3.03 -24.69 -7.70
CA ARG A 88 -3.59 -24.79 -9.05
C ARG A 88 -3.45 -23.51 -9.88
N GLY A 89 -2.30 -22.85 -9.79
CA GLY A 89 -2.03 -21.61 -10.52
C GLY A 89 -2.70 -20.37 -9.91
N ALA A 90 -2.89 -20.37 -8.60
CA ALA A 90 -3.60 -19.29 -7.90
C ALA A 90 -2.88 -17.95 -8.00
N LEU A 91 -3.64 -16.89 -8.30
CA LEU A 91 -3.22 -15.49 -8.15
C LEU A 91 -3.46 -15.04 -6.70
N ARG A 92 -2.50 -14.32 -6.12
CA ARG A 92 -2.59 -13.75 -4.76
C ARG A 92 -2.48 -12.23 -4.80
N GLY A 93 -3.31 -11.53 -4.03
CA GLY A 93 -3.15 -10.10 -3.79
C GLY A 93 -2.32 -9.87 -2.54
N GLN A 94 -1.19 -9.16 -2.65
CA GLN A 94 -0.39 -8.70 -1.52
C GLN A 94 -0.66 -7.22 -1.31
N ILE A 95 -1.19 -6.83 -0.13
CA ILE A 95 -1.43 -5.42 0.21
C ILE A 95 -0.28 -4.92 1.08
N GLU A 96 0.27 -3.78 0.71
CA GLU A 96 1.41 -3.15 1.38
C GLU A 96 1.22 -1.63 1.48
N SER A 97 2.05 -0.98 2.29
CA SER A 97 2.13 0.48 2.39
C SER A 97 0.79 1.17 2.68
N VAL A 98 -0.09 0.52 3.45
CA VAL A 98 -1.38 1.10 3.83
C VAL A 98 -1.14 2.29 4.76
N ARG A 99 -1.51 3.49 4.32
CA ARG A 99 -1.37 4.72 5.11
C ARG A 99 -2.64 5.55 5.04
N VAL A 100 -3.05 6.05 6.20
CA VAL A 100 -4.09 7.08 6.35
C VAL A 100 -3.45 8.28 7.02
N ALA A 101 -3.64 9.47 6.48
CA ALA A 101 -3.12 10.71 7.05
C ALA A 101 -3.61 10.89 8.50
N ALA A 102 -2.75 11.40 9.39
CA ALA A 102 -2.99 11.43 10.83
C ALA A 102 -4.37 12.04 11.21
N ASN A 103 -4.72 13.15 10.59
CA ASN A 103 -5.99 13.86 10.82
C ASN A 103 -7.24 13.15 10.27
N PHE A 104 -7.06 12.04 9.56
CA PHE A 104 -8.16 11.21 9.02
C PHE A 104 -8.25 9.83 9.69
N ARG A 105 -7.30 9.48 10.57
CA ARG A 105 -7.33 8.23 11.31
C ARG A 105 -8.52 8.19 12.28
N GLY A 106 -8.99 6.99 12.62
CA GLY A 106 -10.12 6.81 13.54
C GLY A 106 -11.51 7.10 12.94
N ASN A 107 -11.59 7.52 11.68
CA ASN A 107 -12.84 7.90 11.01
C ASN A 107 -13.29 6.89 9.93
N GLY A 108 -12.86 5.63 10.01
CA GLY A 108 -13.29 4.57 9.09
C GLY A 108 -12.58 4.53 7.73
N TYR A 109 -11.72 5.50 7.39
CA TYR A 109 -11.06 5.54 6.08
C TYR A 109 -10.13 4.33 5.83
N GLY A 110 -9.46 3.83 6.84
CA GLY A 110 -8.67 2.60 6.73
C GLY A 110 -9.52 1.40 6.32
N THR A 111 -10.69 1.25 6.90
CA THR A 111 -11.67 0.20 6.55
C THR A 111 -12.15 0.35 5.12
N LEU A 112 -12.49 1.57 4.69
CA LEU A 112 -12.90 1.88 3.33
C LEU A 112 -11.81 1.51 2.31
N MET A 113 -10.57 1.91 2.57
CA MET A 113 -9.41 1.63 1.71
C MET A 113 -9.16 0.13 1.59
N MET A 114 -9.23 -0.61 2.70
CA MET A 114 -9.04 -2.05 2.70
C MET A 114 -10.18 -2.79 2.00
N ALA A 115 -11.43 -2.37 2.19
CA ALA A 115 -12.58 -2.93 1.48
C ALA A 115 -12.41 -2.77 -0.05
N TRP A 116 -12.01 -1.58 -0.50
CA TRP A 116 -11.70 -1.33 -1.90
C TRP A 116 -10.56 -2.23 -2.41
N ALA A 117 -9.47 -2.37 -1.66
CA ALA A 117 -8.32 -3.18 -2.07
C ALA A 117 -8.67 -4.67 -2.16
N ILE A 118 -9.49 -5.19 -1.24
CA ILE A 118 -9.99 -6.57 -1.27
C ILE A 118 -10.86 -6.79 -2.50
N GLU A 119 -11.79 -5.86 -2.79
CA GLU A 119 -12.62 -5.96 -3.99
C GLU A 119 -11.78 -5.88 -5.26
N LYS A 120 -10.80 -4.98 -5.32
CA LYS A 120 -9.85 -4.89 -6.43
C LYS A 120 -9.09 -6.20 -6.67
N CYS A 121 -8.68 -6.89 -5.61
CA CYS A 121 -8.07 -8.22 -5.71
C CYS A 121 -9.07 -9.26 -6.24
N ARG A 122 -10.34 -9.20 -5.82
CA ARG A 122 -11.40 -10.10 -6.29
C ARG A 122 -11.68 -9.90 -7.79
N GLU A 123 -11.77 -8.65 -8.24
CA GLU A 123 -11.94 -8.30 -9.66
C GLU A 123 -10.80 -8.83 -10.54
N GLN A 124 -9.57 -8.88 -9.99
CA GLN A 124 -8.40 -9.44 -10.68
C GLN A 124 -8.33 -10.98 -10.64
N GLY A 125 -9.29 -11.64 -10.00
CA GLY A 125 -9.32 -13.10 -9.89
C GLY A 125 -8.37 -13.66 -8.84
N CYS A 126 -7.95 -12.88 -7.85
CA CYS A 126 -7.15 -13.39 -6.74
C CYS A 126 -7.93 -14.42 -5.93
N SER A 127 -7.31 -15.54 -5.63
CA SER A 127 -7.89 -16.59 -4.77
C SER A 127 -7.75 -16.28 -3.29
N LEU A 128 -6.83 -15.39 -2.91
CA LEU A 128 -6.64 -14.88 -1.56
C LEU A 128 -5.99 -13.51 -1.57
N VAL A 129 -6.20 -12.77 -0.49
CA VAL A 129 -5.51 -11.52 -0.18
C VAL A 129 -4.68 -11.71 1.07
N GLN A 130 -3.46 -11.23 1.07
CA GLN A 130 -2.53 -11.31 2.20
C GLN A 130 -1.84 -9.97 2.45
N LEU A 131 -1.33 -9.82 3.66
CA LEU A 131 -0.50 -8.68 4.07
C LEU A 131 0.46 -9.11 5.17
N THR A 132 1.45 -8.28 5.45
CA THR A 132 2.30 -8.42 6.64
C THR A 132 2.16 -7.19 7.52
N SER A 133 2.20 -7.40 8.83
CA SER A 133 2.23 -6.33 9.82
C SER A 133 3.33 -6.61 10.84
N ASP A 134 4.03 -5.56 11.27
CA ASP A 134 5.03 -5.70 12.31
C ASP A 134 4.38 -6.22 13.60
N LYS A 135 5.04 -7.16 14.28
CA LYS A 135 4.54 -7.79 15.52
C LYS A 135 4.32 -6.78 16.66
N THR A 136 5.01 -5.65 16.63
CA THR A 136 4.87 -4.57 17.62
C THR A 136 3.60 -3.73 17.41
N ARG A 137 3.05 -3.70 16.19
CA ARG A 137 1.87 -2.91 15.83
C ARG A 137 0.56 -3.59 16.21
N LYS A 138 0.30 -3.71 17.51
CA LYS A 138 -0.88 -4.42 18.05
C LYS A 138 -2.22 -3.85 17.55
N ASP A 139 -2.31 -2.53 17.39
CA ASP A 139 -3.52 -1.86 16.86
C ASP A 139 -3.77 -2.24 15.40
N ALA A 140 -2.73 -2.27 14.56
CA ALA A 140 -2.84 -2.70 13.18
C ALA A 140 -3.25 -4.18 13.08
N GLN A 141 -2.72 -5.04 13.94
CA GLN A 141 -3.11 -6.45 13.99
C GLN A 141 -4.60 -6.60 14.33
N ARG A 142 -5.10 -5.90 15.37
CA ARG A 142 -6.52 -5.90 15.72
C ARG A 142 -7.39 -5.37 14.57
N PHE A 143 -6.94 -4.32 13.91
CA PHE A 143 -7.62 -3.75 12.75
C PHE A 143 -7.79 -4.78 11.62
N TYR A 144 -6.71 -5.45 11.21
CA TYR A 144 -6.78 -6.46 10.15
C TYR A 144 -7.61 -7.69 10.53
N GLN A 145 -7.52 -8.14 11.78
CA GLN A 145 -8.37 -9.22 12.29
C GLN A 145 -9.86 -8.84 12.26
N GLY A 146 -10.19 -7.59 12.60
CA GLY A 146 -11.54 -7.05 12.48
C GLY A 146 -12.07 -7.01 11.04
N LEU A 147 -11.18 -7.02 10.03
CA LEU A 147 -11.53 -7.13 8.61
C LEU A 147 -11.58 -8.59 8.11
N GLY A 148 -11.39 -9.56 8.98
CA GLY A 148 -11.44 -10.99 8.65
C GLY A 148 -10.08 -11.59 8.24
N PHE A 149 -8.96 -10.87 8.34
CA PHE A 149 -7.64 -11.46 8.13
C PHE A 149 -7.25 -12.36 9.31
N VAL A 150 -6.74 -13.54 8.99
CA VAL A 150 -6.28 -14.51 9.98
C VAL A 150 -4.75 -14.53 10.04
N PRO A 151 -4.12 -14.37 11.21
CA PRO A 151 -2.66 -14.43 11.37
C PRO A 151 -2.17 -15.87 11.34
N SER A 152 -2.24 -16.50 10.17
CA SER A 152 -1.98 -17.93 9.95
C SER A 152 -0.51 -18.26 9.63
N HIS A 153 0.32 -17.26 9.36
CA HIS A 153 1.71 -17.43 8.95
C HIS A 153 2.63 -16.47 9.70
N GLU A 154 3.88 -16.88 9.91
CA GLU A 154 4.94 -16.00 10.38
C GLU A 154 5.78 -15.50 9.21
N GLY A 155 6.11 -14.20 9.19
CA GLY A 155 6.99 -13.60 8.20
C GLY A 155 8.45 -13.64 8.64
N PHE A 156 9.34 -14.09 7.76
CA PHE A 156 10.80 -14.07 7.96
C PHE A 156 11.41 -13.05 7.00
N LYS A 157 12.37 -12.24 7.48
CA LYS A 157 13.09 -11.25 6.70
C LYS A 157 14.57 -11.43 6.85
N LEU A 158 15.28 -11.50 5.73
CA LEU A 158 16.74 -11.42 5.67
C LEU A 158 17.10 -10.04 5.08
N HIS A 159 17.80 -9.24 5.86
CA HIS A 159 18.24 -7.91 5.43
C HIS A 159 19.64 -7.99 4.81
N PHE A 160 19.78 -7.43 3.61
CA PHE A 160 21.09 -7.24 2.98
C PHE A 160 21.64 -5.87 3.35
N LYS A 161 22.94 -5.78 3.63
CA LYS A 161 23.64 -4.49 3.65
C LYS A 161 23.74 -4.05 2.18
N LEU A 162 22.94 -3.06 1.80
CA LEU A 162 23.10 -2.43 0.49
C LEU A 162 24.36 -1.57 0.59
N GLU A 163 25.40 -1.95 -0.12
CA GLU A 163 26.47 -1.00 -0.41
C GLU A 163 25.87 0.11 -1.29
N PRO A 164 26.27 1.39 -1.07
CA PRO A 164 25.82 2.45 -1.96
C PRO A 164 26.17 2.06 -3.39
N PRO A 165 25.27 2.30 -4.38
CA PRO A 165 25.54 1.96 -5.77
C PRO A 165 26.89 2.58 -6.16
N LEU A 166 27.76 1.78 -6.79
CA LEU A 166 29.10 2.16 -7.21
C LEU A 166 29.13 3.27 -8.30
N PHE A 167 27.95 3.82 -8.67
CA PHE A 167 27.79 4.88 -9.67
C PHE A 167 26.61 5.80 -9.34
#